data_1710801512ae28c9e2fc53bf584cfc06
#
_entry.id   1710801512ae28c9e2fc53bf584cfc06
#
_cell.length_a   1.000
_cell.length_b   1.000
_cell.length_c   1.000
_cell.angle_alpha   90.00
_cell.angle_beta   90.00
_cell.angle_gamma   90.00
#
_symmetry.space_group_name_H-M   'P 1'
#
loop_
_entity.id
_entity.type
_entity.pdbx_description
1 polymer ?
#
loop_
_entity_poly.entity_id
_entity_poly.type
_entity_poly.pdbx_seq_one_letter_code
_entity_poly.pdbx_strand_id
1 'polypeptide(L)'
;FRAGYAVSENREQVTTSSVTFVLTADMPNISDARTGRYANLQTLVKQQRQISETVFFIFGGGSIGPSALSSFDRGSHIIDILNSLEPDVMGVTKREFSFYEDELSLRSYEAAFPLVASNVIDNRVGRSPDGLHTSVIVEKEELTLGVISVLHERVIEEYQLSDIAITPPQKAIMEESKRLRQQGADIILLHYSYPFPFINTMLNKRIIDVAFITDSRLDEKNMLETTRHPNRMVLT
;
A
#
# COMPACT_ATOMS: atom_id res chain seq x y z
N PHE A 1 -56.10 37.73 -6.23
CA PHE A 1 -55.37 36.70 -5.45
C PHE A 1 -54.42 35.97 -6.39
N ARG A 2 -53.13 36.25 -6.27
CA ARG A 2 -52.05 35.47 -6.92
C ARG A 2 -51.42 34.60 -5.84
N ALA A 3 -51.53 33.28 -5.96
CA ALA A 3 -50.80 32.34 -5.16
C ALA A 3 -49.38 32.19 -5.76
N GLY A 4 -48.37 32.63 -5.03
CA GLY A 4 -46.96 32.38 -5.37
C GLY A 4 -46.56 31.04 -4.79
N TYR A 5 -46.11 30.11 -5.62
CA TYR A 5 -45.44 28.90 -5.19
C TYR A 5 -43.96 29.22 -4.98
N ALA A 6 -43.51 29.12 -3.73
CA ALA A 6 -42.08 29.09 -3.41
C ALA A 6 -41.58 27.66 -3.62
N VAL A 7 -40.77 27.44 -4.64
CA VAL A 7 -39.99 26.21 -4.80
C VAL A 7 -38.79 26.37 -3.91
N SER A 8 -38.70 25.61 -2.82
CA SER A 8 -37.51 25.48 -2.02
C SER A 8 -36.53 24.59 -2.82
N GLU A 9 -35.52 25.18 -3.44
CA GLU A 9 -34.37 24.44 -3.91
C GLU A 9 -33.61 23.89 -2.68
N ASN A 10 -33.84 22.63 -2.36
CA ASN A 10 -32.93 21.88 -1.51
C ASN A 10 -31.63 21.69 -2.32
N ARG A 11 -30.71 22.63 -2.18
CA ARG A 11 -29.30 22.38 -2.54
C ARG A 11 -28.77 21.40 -1.51
N GLU A 12 -28.71 20.12 -1.87
CA GLU A 12 -27.83 19.17 -1.18
C GLU A 12 -26.44 19.80 -1.18
N GLN A 13 -25.98 20.19 -0.01
CA GLN A 13 -24.59 20.57 0.18
C GLN A 13 -23.77 19.29 -0.06
N VAL A 14 -23.15 19.20 -1.21
CA VAL A 14 -22.12 18.18 -1.47
C VAL A 14 -20.97 18.50 -0.54
N THR A 15 -20.92 17.84 0.60
CA THR A 15 -19.76 17.87 1.50
C THR A 15 -18.63 17.12 0.79
N THR A 16 -17.67 17.85 0.25
CA THR A 16 -16.43 17.29 -0.27
C THR A 16 -15.50 17.02 0.90
N SER A 17 -15.34 15.76 1.29
CA SER A 17 -14.28 15.34 2.21
C SER A 17 -12.98 15.19 1.42
N SER A 18 -11.90 15.74 1.95
CA SER A 18 -10.57 15.56 1.39
C SER A 18 -9.84 14.47 2.15
N VAL A 19 -9.15 13.58 1.42
CA VAL A 19 -8.30 12.54 1.99
C VAL A 19 -6.86 12.75 1.52
N THR A 20 -5.92 12.60 2.44
CA THR A 20 -4.49 12.68 2.15
C THR A 20 -3.86 11.30 2.25
N PHE A 21 -3.14 10.88 1.20
CA PHE A 21 -2.31 9.70 1.23
C PHE A 21 -0.84 10.12 1.36
N VAL A 22 -0.14 9.59 2.35
CA VAL A 22 1.31 9.62 2.43
C VAL A 22 1.81 8.27 1.96
N LEU A 23 2.50 8.26 0.84
CA LEU A 23 2.98 7.05 0.18
C LEU A 23 4.51 7.11 0.07
N THR A 24 5.20 6.07 0.53
CA THR A 24 6.66 5.96 0.43
C THR A 24 7.10 4.51 0.43
N ALA A 25 8.29 4.22 -0.10
CA ALA A 25 8.84 2.88 -0.21
C ALA A 25 10.36 2.90 -0.47
N ASP A 26 10.97 1.73 -0.57
CA ASP A 26 12.37 1.54 -1.01
C ASP A 26 13.40 2.33 -0.19
N MET A 27 13.30 2.25 1.13
CA MET A 27 14.20 2.91 2.08
C MET A 27 15.05 1.90 2.89
N PRO A 28 15.93 1.09 2.24
CA PRO A 28 16.69 0.05 2.93
C PRO A 28 17.83 0.60 3.80
N ASN A 29 18.19 1.88 3.63
CA ASN A 29 19.29 2.52 4.35
C ASN A 29 18.76 3.69 5.20
N ILE A 30 19.11 3.70 6.48
CA ILE A 30 18.64 4.71 7.44
C ILE A 30 19.11 6.11 7.09
N SER A 31 20.32 6.24 6.52
CA SER A 31 21.03 7.52 6.33
C SER A 31 21.22 7.93 4.86
N ASP A 32 20.59 7.25 3.90
CA ASP A 32 20.77 7.58 2.49
C ASP A 32 20.12 8.95 2.19
N ALA A 33 20.96 9.94 1.88
CA ALA A 33 20.51 11.29 1.58
C ALA A 33 19.80 11.42 0.22
N ARG A 34 19.96 10.44 -0.68
CA ARG A 34 19.35 10.44 -2.02
C ARG A 34 17.89 10.00 -2.00
N THR A 35 17.57 9.05 -1.14
CA THR A 35 16.20 8.50 -1.01
C THR A 35 15.40 9.16 0.13
N GLY A 36 15.98 10.16 0.80
CA GLY A 36 15.44 10.73 2.02
C GLY A 36 15.82 9.91 3.27
N ARG A 37 15.65 10.53 4.44
CA ARG A 37 15.93 9.89 5.72
C ARG A 37 14.62 9.58 6.43
N TYR A 38 14.59 8.51 7.20
CA TYR A 38 13.42 8.19 8.05
C TYR A 38 13.02 9.35 8.96
N ALA A 39 13.98 10.15 9.46
CA ALA A 39 13.69 11.35 10.24
C ALA A 39 12.94 12.42 9.43
N ASN A 40 13.27 12.59 8.14
CA ASN A 40 12.56 13.52 7.26
C ASN A 40 11.15 13.01 6.96
N LEU A 41 11.00 11.70 6.74
CA LEU A 41 9.69 11.06 6.56
C LEU A 41 8.82 11.25 7.81
N GLN A 42 9.37 11.07 9.01
CA GLN A 42 8.64 11.31 10.26
C GLN A 42 8.13 12.74 10.35
N THR A 43 8.97 13.70 9.99
CA THR A 43 8.58 15.12 9.99
C THR A 43 7.43 15.37 9.01
N LEU A 44 7.52 14.82 7.80
CA LEU A 44 6.50 14.97 6.77
C LEU A 44 5.17 14.33 7.21
N VAL A 45 5.21 13.09 7.72
CA VAL A 45 4.01 12.40 8.21
C VAL A 45 3.34 13.20 9.33
N LYS A 46 4.12 13.71 10.31
CA LYS A 46 3.60 14.56 11.40
C LYS A 46 2.96 15.84 10.87
N GLN A 47 3.60 16.50 9.90
CA GLN A 47 3.05 17.71 9.28
C GLN A 47 1.73 17.43 8.58
N GLN A 48 1.65 16.34 7.78
CA GLN A 48 0.41 15.99 7.09
C GLN A 48 -0.72 15.67 8.07
N ARG A 49 -0.44 14.95 9.15
CA ARG A 49 -1.42 14.67 10.22
C ARG A 49 -1.91 15.92 10.96
N GLN A 50 -1.15 17.02 10.92
CA GLN A 50 -1.57 18.30 11.53
C GLN A 50 -2.46 19.15 10.61
N ILE A 51 -2.27 19.05 9.28
CA ILE A 51 -2.95 19.93 8.31
C ILE A 51 -4.12 19.25 7.59
N SER A 52 -4.24 17.93 7.67
CA SER A 52 -5.29 17.15 7.01
C SER A 52 -6.09 16.36 8.04
N GLU A 53 -7.41 16.39 7.92
CA GLU A 53 -8.32 15.67 8.83
C GLU A 53 -8.16 14.16 8.71
N THR A 54 -8.08 13.65 7.48
CA THR A 54 -7.93 12.21 7.20
C THR A 54 -6.63 11.96 6.45
N VAL A 55 -5.68 11.28 7.10
CA VAL A 55 -4.38 10.92 6.52
C VAL A 55 -4.18 9.42 6.60
N PHE A 56 -4.02 8.76 5.44
CA PHE A 56 -3.57 7.37 5.36
C PHE A 56 -2.08 7.33 5.02
N PHE A 57 -1.30 6.69 5.87
CA PHE A 57 0.13 6.48 5.64
C PHE A 57 0.39 5.04 5.24
N ILE A 58 0.71 4.82 3.95
CA ILE A 58 1.02 3.51 3.38
C ILE A 58 2.51 3.42 3.08
N PHE A 59 3.16 2.44 3.67
CA PHE A 59 4.55 2.12 3.37
C PHE A 59 4.60 0.99 2.35
N GLY A 60 5.16 1.24 1.18
CA GLY A 60 5.16 0.31 0.04
C GLY A 60 6.28 -0.74 0.09
N GLY A 61 6.87 -1.00 1.25
CA GLY A 61 7.93 -2.01 1.39
C GLY A 61 9.25 -1.66 0.73
N GLY A 62 9.99 -2.68 0.32
CA GLY A 62 11.29 -2.53 -0.34
C GLY A 62 12.44 -2.17 0.60
N SER A 63 12.29 -2.40 1.91
CA SER A 63 13.17 -1.82 2.92
C SER A 63 13.78 -2.81 3.90
N ILE A 64 13.22 -3.99 4.10
CA ILE A 64 13.75 -5.01 5.02
C ILE A 64 15.15 -5.48 4.60
N GLY A 65 15.42 -5.56 3.32
CA GLY A 65 16.73 -5.91 2.80
C GLY A 65 16.86 -5.77 1.28
N PRO A 66 18.03 -6.05 0.73
CA PRO A 66 19.31 -6.19 1.43
C PRO A 66 19.92 -4.82 1.78
N SER A 67 20.58 -4.72 2.92
CA SER A 67 21.43 -3.61 3.30
C SER A 67 22.59 -4.11 4.17
N ALA A 68 23.61 -3.28 4.40
CA ALA A 68 24.73 -3.66 5.25
C ALA A 68 24.24 -4.01 6.66
N LEU A 69 23.32 -3.22 7.22
CA LEU A 69 22.78 -3.43 8.57
C LEU A 69 21.86 -4.64 8.62
N SER A 70 21.00 -4.83 7.61
CA SER A 70 20.07 -5.96 7.58
C SER A 70 20.76 -7.32 7.46
N SER A 71 22.04 -7.34 7.06
CA SER A 71 22.84 -8.57 7.10
C SER A 71 23.09 -9.09 8.52
N PHE A 72 23.01 -8.23 9.52
CA PHE A 72 23.17 -8.60 10.94
C PHE A 72 21.87 -8.92 11.63
N ASP A 73 20.83 -8.11 11.43
CA ASP A 73 19.55 -8.19 12.16
C ASP A 73 18.35 -8.59 11.30
N ARG A 74 18.61 -8.93 10.02
CA ARG A 74 17.60 -9.37 9.05
C ARG A 74 16.43 -8.39 8.92
N GLY A 75 16.71 -7.10 9.07
CA GLY A 75 15.77 -6.01 8.87
C GLY A 75 14.92 -5.64 10.08
N SER A 76 15.20 -6.20 11.28
CA SER A 76 14.48 -5.85 12.52
C SER A 76 14.56 -4.34 12.79
N HIS A 77 15.73 -3.71 12.58
CA HIS A 77 15.89 -2.26 12.74
C HIS A 77 14.94 -1.43 11.88
N ILE A 78 14.59 -1.91 10.68
CA ILE A 78 13.61 -1.23 9.80
C ILE A 78 12.22 -1.28 10.42
N ILE A 79 11.83 -2.44 10.95
CA ILE A 79 10.53 -2.59 11.62
C ILE A 79 10.45 -1.69 12.87
N ASP A 80 11.50 -1.62 13.67
CA ASP A 80 11.56 -0.73 14.85
C ASP A 80 11.38 0.74 14.46
N ILE A 81 12.06 1.18 13.39
CA ILE A 81 11.90 2.54 12.87
C ILE A 81 10.48 2.77 12.37
N LEU A 82 9.93 1.83 11.60
CA LEU A 82 8.57 1.95 11.07
C LEU A 82 7.52 1.93 12.20
N ASN A 83 7.72 1.15 13.26
CA ASN A 83 6.86 1.19 14.45
C ASN A 83 6.82 2.60 15.06
N SER A 84 7.93 3.34 15.03
CA SER A 84 7.99 4.74 15.50
C SER A 84 7.34 5.74 14.53
N LEU A 85 7.17 5.38 13.27
CA LEU A 85 6.53 6.20 12.23
C LEU A 85 5.03 5.96 12.13
N GLU A 86 4.58 4.80 12.63
CA GLU A 86 3.18 4.39 12.68
C GLU A 86 2.49 4.40 11.29
N PRO A 87 3.00 3.64 10.29
CA PRO A 87 2.24 3.44 9.06
C PRO A 87 0.94 2.68 9.34
N ASP A 88 -0.09 2.98 8.59
CA ASP A 88 -1.36 2.26 8.70
C ASP A 88 -1.25 0.86 8.10
N VAL A 89 -0.45 0.72 7.04
CA VAL A 89 -0.23 -0.55 6.33
C VAL A 89 1.16 -0.54 5.70
N MET A 90 1.78 -1.73 5.63
CA MET A 90 2.95 -1.97 4.80
C MET A 90 2.62 -2.95 3.69
N GLY A 91 2.87 -2.57 2.43
CA GLY A 91 2.87 -3.50 1.30
C GLY A 91 4.15 -4.32 1.26
N VAL A 92 4.04 -5.57 0.81
CA VAL A 92 5.20 -6.47 0.67
C VAL A 92 5.68 -6.44 -0.78
N THR A 93 6.99 -6.27 -0.97
CA THR A 93 7.68 -6.38 -2.26
C THR A 93 8.63 -7.57 -2.26
N LYS A 94 9.36 -7.75 -3.34
CA LYS A 94 10.37 -8.80 -3.44
C LYS A 94 11.48 -8.67 -2.39
N ARG A 95 11.85 -7.45 -1.99
CA ARG A 95 12.94 -7.19 -1.04
C ARG A 95 12.65 -7.67 0.38
N GLU A 96 11.39 -7.79 0.74
CA GLU A 96 10.99 -8.35 2.02
C GLU A 96 11.31 -9.84 2.14
N PHE A 97 11.50 -10.54 1.00
CA PHE A 97 11.94 -11.93 0.95
C PHE A 97 13.47 -12.10 0.95
N SER A 98 14.25 -11.04 1.20
CA SER A 98 15.73 -11.11 1.22
C SER A 98 16.30 -12.12 2.22
N PHE A 99 15.53 -12.48 3.24
CA PHE A 99 15.88 -13.47 4.26
C PHE A 99 14.86 -14.59 4.34
N TYR A 100 14.17 -14.88 3.24
CA TYR A 100 13.13 -15.88 3.07
C TYR A 100 11.84 -15.60 3.86
N GLU A 101 10.85 -16.45 3.65
CA GLU A 101 9.48 -16.29 4.16
C GLU A 101 9.36 -16.41 5.68
N ASP A 102 10.14 -17.29 6.31
CA ASP A 102 10.09 -17.48 7.77
C ASP A 102 10.59 -16.23 8.51
N GLU A 103 11.62 -15.57 7.98
CA GLU A 103 12.11 -14.32 8.55
C GLU A 103 11.13 -13.18 8.32
N LEU A 104 10.49 -13.12 7.16
CA LEU A 104 9.44 -12.15 6.90
C LEU A 104 8.25 -12.33 7.86
N SER A 105 7.88 -13.57 8.16
CA SER A 105 6.87 -13.86 9.16
C SER A 105 7.28 -13.36 10.55
N LEU A 106 8.54 -13.54 10.95
CA LEU A 106 9.04 -12.96 12.21
C LEU A 106 8.96 -11.44 12.22
N ARG A 107 9.35 -10.77 11.14
CA ARG A 107 9.26 -9.30 11.02
C ARG A 107 7.81 -8.82 11.11
N SER A 108 6.86 -9.58 10.55
CA SER A 108 5.45 -9.23 10.64
C SER A 108 4.90 -9.26 12.07
N TYR A 109 5.40 -10.16 12.92
CA TYR A 109 5.03 -10.19 14.34
C TYR A 109 5.67 -9.09 15.19
N GLU A 110 6.82 -8.55 14.75
CA GLU A 110 7.46 -7.39 15.38
C GLU A 110 6.79 -6.07 14.99
N ALA A 111 6.10 -6.04 13.85
CA ALA A 111 5.45 -4.84 13.33
C ALA A 111 4.17 -4.53 14.11
N ALA A 112 4.00 -3.25 14.48
CA ALA A 112 2.78 -2.73 15.08
C ALA A 112 1.69 -2.38 14.03
N PHE A 113 1.91 -2.73 12.78
CA PHE A 113 1.06 -2.47 11.63
C PHE A 113 0.97 -3.73 10.75
N PRO A 114 -0.11 -3.91 9.98
CA PRO A 114 -0.25 -5.09 9.13
C PRO A 114 0.65 -5.03 7.89
N LEU A 115 1.25 -6.18 7.55
CA LEU A 115 1.94 -6.43 6.28
C LEU A 115 0.98 -7.12 5.31
N VAL A 116 0.84 -6.58 4.10
CA VAL A 116 -0.10 -7.09 3.09
C VAL A 116 0.63 -7.69 1.89
N ALA A 117 0.26 -8.95 1.57
CA ALA A 117 0.74 -9.71 0.42
C ALA A 117 -0.42 -10.56 -0.14
N SER A 118 -1.20 -9.98 -1.06
CA SER A 118 -2.52 -10.49 -1.44
C SER A 118 -2.49 -11.77 -2.27
N ASN A 119 -1.40 -12.03 -2.96
CA ASN A 119 -1.27 -13.16 -3.88
C ASN A 119 -0.13 -14.12 -3.55
N VAL A 120 0.31 -14.12 -2.29
CA VAL A 120 1.37 -14.99 -1.79
C VAL A 120 0.77 -16.15 -1.02
N ILE A 121 1.20 -17.38 -1.36
CA ILE A 121 0.77 -18.63 -0.74
C ILE A 121 2.01 -19.36 -0.21
N ASP A 122 1.97 -19.75 1.05
CA ASP A 122 2.92 -20.71 1.61
C ASP A 122 2.47 -22.12 1.22
N ASN A 123 3.28 -22.80 0.40
CA ASN A 123 2.98 -24.14 -0.13
C ASN A 123 2.94 -25.21 0.97
N ARG A 124 3.58 -24.97 2.11
CA ARG A 124 3.60 -25.90 3.26
C ARG A 124 2.23 -26.00 3.94
N VAL A 125 1.47 -24.90 3.91
CA VAL A 125 0.16 -24.80 4.59
C VAL A 125 -1.00 -24.48 3.65
N GLY A 126 -0.73 -24.13 2.40
CA GLY A 126 -1.75 -23.85 1.37
C GLY A 126 -2.54 -22.55 1.58
N ARG A 127 -2.00 -21.62 2.35
CA ARG A 127 -2.61 -20.31 2.64
C ARG A 127 -1.56 -19.20 2.68
N SER A 128 -1.99 -17.97 2.93
CA SER A 128 -1.05 -16.84 3.16
C SER A 128 -0.02 -17.19 4.23
N PRO A 129 1.24 -16.80 4.08
CA PRO A 129 2.27 -16.98 5.12
C PRO A 129 1.82 -16.38 6.46
N ASP A 130 2.25 -16.97 7.55
CA ASP A 130 1.91 -16.50 8.88
C ASP A 130 2.34 -15.05 9.09
N GLY A 131 1.45 -14.26 9.72
CA GLY A 131 1.65 -12.84 9.97
C GLY A 131 1.41 -11.93 8.77
N LEU A 132 1.20 -12.47 7.55
CA LEU A 132 0.84 -11.67 6.37
C LEU A 132 -0.67 -11.69 6.12
N HIS A 133 -1.20 -10.55 5.70
CA HIS A 133 -2.61 -10.38 5.36
C HIS A 133 -2.81 -10.39 3.84
N THR A 134 -3.91 -10.99 3.38
CA THR A 134 -4.28 -10.92 1.95
C THR A 134 -4.81 -9.55 1.57
N SER A 135 -5.49 -8.88 2.47
CA SER A 135 -5.84 -7.46 2.39
C SER A 135 -6.27 -6.98 3.78
N VAL A 136 -6.32 -5.67 3.98
CA VAL A 136 -6.73 -5.06 5.24
C VAL A 136 -7.69 -3.91 5.00
N ILE A 137 -8.48 -3.61 6.03
CA ILE A 137 -9.31 -2.42 6.14
C ILE A 137 -8.71 -1.49 7.19
N VAL A 138 -8.62 -0.21 6.86
CA VAL A 138 -8.20 0.87 7.76
C VAL A 138 -9.34 1.89 7.81
N GLU A 139 -9.88 2.10 8.99
CA GLU A 139 -10.94 3.08 9.23
C GLU A 139 -10.37 4.35 9.84
N LYS A 140 -10.68 5.50 9.25
CA LYS A 140 -10.33 6.82 9.79
C LYS A 140 -11.48 7.79 9.55
N GLU A 141 -11.94 8.41 10.61
CA GLU A 141 -13.10 9.29 10.59
C GLU A 141 -14.30 8.58 9.92
N GLU A 142 -14.79 9.14 8.83
CA GLU A 142 -15.92 8.56 8.08
C GLU A 142 -15.48 7.77 6.82
N LEU A 143 -14.17 7.52 6.65
CA LEU A 143 -13.61 6.86 5.47
C LEU A 143 -13.02 5.49 5.82
N THR A 144 -13.36 4.51 5.00
CA THR A 144 -12.88 3.13 5.08
C THR A 144 -12.01 2.81 3.88
N LEU A 145 -10.70 2.63 4.13
CA LEU A 145 -9.71 2.27 3.12
C LEU A 145 -9.47 0.77 3.10
N GLY A 146 -9.68 0.12 1.96
CA GLY A 146 -9.20 -1.23 1.70
C GLY A 146 -7.84 -1.21 1.01
N VAL A 147 -6.88 -2.01 1.50
CA VAL A 147 -5.52 -2.08 0.92
C VAL A 147 -5.23 -3.48 0.40
N ILE A 148 -4.77 -3.54 -0.83
CA ILE A 148 -4.32 -4.73 -1.56
C ILE A 148 -2.85 -4.52 -1.95
N SER A 149 -2.02 -5.56 -1.83
CA SER A 149 -0.63 -5.52 -2.29
C SER A 149 -0.29 -6.80 -3.05
N VAL A 150 0.19 -6.67 -4.28
CA VAL A 150 0.48 -7.83 -5.13
C VAL A 150 1.92 -7.85 -5.61
N LEU A 151 2.46 -9.07 -5.72
CA LEU A 151 3.78 -9.36 -6.24
C LEU A 151 3.68 -9.98 -7.64
N HIS A 152 4.78 -9.89 -8.39
CA HIS A 152 4.97 -10.58 -9.66
C HIS A 152 5.65 -11.94 -9.41
N GLU A 153 5.30 -12.96 -10.19
CA GLU A 153 5.85 -14.32 -10.05
C GLU A 153 7.38 -14.44 -10.15
N ARG A 154 8.03 -13.47 -10.82
CA ARG A 154 9.50 -13.41 -10.92
C ARG A 154 10.21 -13.36 -9.56
N VAL A 155 9.52 -12.97 -8.50
CA VAL A 155 10.08 -12.96 -7.14
C VAL A 155 10.56 -14.35 -6.73
N ILE A 156 9.87 -15.41 -7.17
CA ILE A 156 10.23 -16.80 -6.88
C ILE A 156 11.64 -17.11 -7.38
N GLU A 157 11.93 -16.78 -8.65
CA GLU A 157 13.24 -17.03 -9.27
C GLU A 157 14.31 -16.07 -8.74
N GLU A 158 13.99 -14.78 -8.62
CA GLU A 158 14.93 -13.75 -8.19
C GLU A 158 15.43 -13.98 -6.75
N TYR A 159 14.60 -14.52 -5.86
CA TYR A 159 14.91 -14.76 -4.45
C TYR A 159 15.04 -16.25 -4.10
N GLN A 160 14.95 -17.14 -5.10
CA GLN A 160 15.08 -18.60 -4.95
C GLN A 160 14.15 -19.17 -3.87
N LEU A 161 12.89 -18.72 -3.88
CA LEU A 161 11.90 -19.15 -2.91
C LEU A 161 11.35 -20.53 -3.28
N SER A 162 11.42 -21.49 -2.36
CA SER A 162 10.97 -22.88 -2.60
C SER A 162 9.57 -23.14 -2.03
N ASP A 163 9.25 -22.52 -0.92
CA ASP A 163 8.03 -22.78 -0.17
C ASP A 163 6.91 -21.78 -0.42
N ILE A 164 7.16 -20.83 -1.33
CA ILE A 164 6.21 -19.78 -1.72
C ILE A 164 5.71 -20.00 -3.14
N ALA A 165 4.41 -19.80 -3.34
CA ALA A 165 3.78 -19.62 -4.65
C ALA A 165 3.19 -18.21 -4.76
N ILE A 166 3.25 -17.65 -5.96
CA ILE A 166 2.61 -16.36 -6.29
C ILE A 166 1.46 -16.64 -7.26
N THR A 167 0.23 -16.39 -6.81
CA THR A 167 -0.96 -16.55 -7.64
C THR A 167 -1.10 -15.38 -8.63
N PRO A 168 -1.86 -15.54 -9.74
CA PRO A 168 -2.03 -14.48 -10.74
C PRO A 168 -2.52 -13.17 -10.09
N PRO A 169 -1.77 -12.06 -10.19
CA PRO A 169 -2.09 -10.82 -9.50
C PRO A 169 -3.44 -10.24 -9.91
N GLN A 170 -3.81 -10.34 -11.18
CA GLN A 170 -5.10 -9.86 -11.65
C GLN A 170 -6.28 -10.53 -10.94
N LYS A 171 -6.20 -11.85 -10.74
CA LYS A 171 -7.23 -12.62 -10.04
C LYS A 171 -7.31 -12.20 -8.58
N ALA A 172 -6.17 -12.13 -7.89
CA ALA A 172 -6.09 -11.74 -6.49
C ALA A 172 -6.67 -10.34 -6.26
N ILE A 173 -6.34 -9.36 -7.12
CA ILE A 173 -6.89 -8.00 -7.02
C ILE A 173 -8.41 -8.03 -7.15
N MET A 174 -8.97 -8.77 -8.12
CA MET A 174 -10.41 -8.84 -8.32
C MET A 174 -11.14 -9.46 -7.12
N GLU A 175 -10.61 -10.55 -6.58
CA GLU A 175 -11.19 -11.26 -5.42
C GLU A 175 -11.13 -10.40 -4.15
N GLU A 176 -9.96 -9.84 -3.84
CA GLU A 176 -9.78 -9.00 -2.66
C GLU A 176 -10.56 -7.68 -2.75
N SER A 177 -10.59 -7.05 -3.92
CA SER A 177 -11.39 -5.84 -4.14
C SER A 177 -12.88 -6.10 -3.89
N LYS A 178 -13.41 -7.20 -4.43
CA LYS A 178 -14.81 -7.59 -4.17
C LYS A 178 -15.06 -7.81 -2.68
N ARG A 179 -14.15 -8.52 -1.99
CA ARG A 179 -14.25 -8.78 -0.56
C ARG A 179 -14.23 -7.49 0.25
N LEU A 180 -13.30 -6.59 -0.02
CA LEU A 180 -13.17 -5.30 0.66
C LEU A 180 -14.41 -4.42 0.45
N ARG A 181 -14.96 -4.35 -0.77
CA ARG A 181 -16.23 -3.62 -1.03
C ARG A 181 -17.40 -4.20 -0.25
N GLN A 182 -17.50 -5.53 -0.14
CA GLN A 182 -18.53 -6.18 0.67
C GLN A 182 -18.37 -5.89 2.18
N GLN A 183 -17.16 -5.59 2.62
CA GLN A 183 -16.85 -5.18 3.99
C GLN A 183 -17.01 -3.67 4.22
N GLY A 184 -17.44 -2.91 3.20
CA GLY A 184 -17.71 -1.48 3.34
C GLY A 184 -16.57 -0.55 2.96
N ALA A 185 -15.53 -1.03 2.24
CA ALA A 185 -14.46 -0.14 1.81
C ALA A 185 -14.97 0.93 0.82
N ASP A 186 -14.79 2.19 1.16
CA ASP A 186 -15.12 3.35 0.33
C ASP A 186 -14.07 3.53 -0.78
N ILE A 187 -12.81 3.32 -0.42
CA ILE A 187 -11.65 3.48 -1.30
C ILE A 187 -10.86 2.18 -1.28
N ILE A 188 -10.43 1.71 -2.45
CA ILE A 188 -9.50 0.58 -2.59
C ILE A 188 -8.18 1.08 -3.16
N LEU A 189 -7.11 0.96 -2.38
CA LEU A 189 -5.75 1.21 -2.79
C LEU A 189 -5.05 -0.11 -3.14
N LEU A 190 -4.50 -0.17 -4.34
CA LEU A 190 -3.62 -1.24 -4.79
C LEU A 190 -2.17 -0.77 -4.72
N HIS A 191 -1.36 -1.49 -3.95
CA HIS A 191 0.10 -1.40 -4.00
C HIS A 191 0.66 -2.52 -4.88
N TYR A 192 1.69 -2.20 -5.68
CA TYR A 192 2.40 -3.17 -6.53
C TYR A 192 3.80 -2.65 -6.88
N SER A 193 4.75 -3.56 -7.12
CA SER A 193 6.15 -3.24 -7.41
C SER A 193 6.63 -3.68 -8.79
N TYR A 194 5.72 -4.02 -9.69
CA TYR A 194 5.98 -4.42 -11.06
C TYR A 194 4.90 -3.87 -11.99
N PRO A 195 5.24 -3.23 -13.12
CA PRO A 195 4.24 -2.63 -14.00
C PRO A 195 3.38 -3.72 -14.65
N PHE A 196 2.08 -3.71 -14.35
CA PHE A 196 1.09 -4.60 -14.94
C PHE A 196 0.25 -3.86 -15.98
N PRO A 197 0.03 -4.44 -17.18
CA PRO A 197 -0.69 -3.76 -18.26
C PRO A 197 -2.20 -3.57 -17.98
N PHE A 198 -2.76 -4.32 -17.03
CA PHE A 198 -4.19 -4.31 -16.72
C PHE A 198 -4.60 -3.25 -15.67
N ILE A 199 -3.67 -2.54 -15.03
CA ILE A 199 -3.97 -1.59 -13.95
C ILE A 199 -4.95 -0.49 -14.39
N ASN A 200 -4.70 0.13 -15.56
CA ASN A 200 -5.59 1.16 -16.09
C ASN A 200 -7.02 0.62 -16.33
N THR A 201 -7.14 -0.63 -16.77
CA THR A 201 -8.45 -1.26 -16.94
C THR A 201 -9.16 -1.45 -15.60
N MET A 202 -8.44 -1.81 -14.54
CA MET A 202 -9.01 -1.97 -13.20
C MET A 202 -9.44 -0.63 -12.59
N LEU A 203 -8.65 0.42 -12.75
CA LEU A 203 -9.03 1.79 -12.39
C LEU A 203 -10.27 2.23 -13.17
N ASN A 204 -10.31 1.97 -14.49
CA ASN A 204 -11.44 2.33 -15.35
C ASN A 204 -12.73 1.62 -14.97
N LYS A 205 -12.66 0.38 -14.53
CA LYS A 205 -13.79 -0.41 -14.07
C LYS A 205 -14.15 -0.18 -12.60
N ARG A 206 -13.45 0.71 -11.90
CA ARG A 206 -13.59 0.96 -10.45
C ARG A 206 -13.44 -0.30 -9.59
N ILE A 207 -12.62 -1.24 -10.04
CA ILE A 207 -12.20 -2.39 -9.23
C ILE A 207 -11.29 -1.88 -8.12
N ILE A 208 -10.37 -0.96 -8.46
CA ILE A 208 -9.53 -0.20 -7.54
C ILE A 208 -9.72 1.30 -7.81
N ASP A 209 -9.45 2.15 -6.82
CA ASP A 209 -9.59 3.61 -6.92
C ASP A 209 -8.25 4.32 -6.98
N VAL A 210 -7.23 3.76 -6.29
CA VAL A 210 -5.87 4.30 -6.22
C VAL A 210 -4.89 3.18 -6.55
N ALA A 211 -3.89 3.48 -7.38
CA ALA A 211 -2.80 2.57 -7.71
C ALA A 211 -1.46 3.20 -7.31
N PHE A 212 -0.71 2.51 -6.45
CA PHE A 212 0.60 2.91 -5.96
C PHE A 212 1.66 1.92 -6.43
N ILE A 213 2.53 2.35 -7.34
CA ILE A 213 3.65 1.53 -7.83
C ILE A 213 4.95 1.93 -7.13
N THR A 214 5.73 0.91 -6.73
CA THR A 214 7.03 1.07 -6.08
C THR A 214 8.13 0.33 -6.85
N ASP A 215 8.19 0.55 -8.17
CA ASP A 215 9.23 -0.06 -9.01
C ASP A 215 10.50 0.80 -8.97
N SER A 216 11.55 0.27 -8.33
CA SER A 216 12.88 0.94 -8.25
C SER A 216 13.58 1.16 -9.60
N ARG A 217 13.03 0.61 -10.70
CA ARG A 217 13.53 0.83 -12.07
C ARG A 217 12.88 2.05 -12.75
N LEU A 218 11.86 2.63 -12.15
CA LEU A 218 11.28 3.87 -12.63
C LEU A 218 12.26 5.00 -12.31
N ASP A 219 12.69 5.74 -13.34
CA ASP A 219 13.51 6.95 -13.18
C ASP A 219 12.77 7.96 -12.30
N GLU A 220 13.50 8.74 -11.50
CA GLU A 220 12.94 9.79 -10.64
C GLU A 220 11.99 10.74 -11.39
N LYS A 221 12.19 10.95 -12.68
CA LYS A 221 11.29 11.75 -13.56
C LYS A 221 9.91 11.09 -13.74
N ASN A 222 9.82 9.79 -13.72
CA ASN A 222 8.57 9.04 -13.92
C ASN A 222 7.80 8.83 -12.60
N MET A 223 8.44 9.00 -11.46
CA MET A 223 7.81 8.92 -10.14
C MET A 223 6.83 10.08 -9.85
N LEU A 224 6.87 11.15 -10.66
CA LEU A 224 6.04 12.35 -10.47
C LEU A 224 4.94 12.52 -11.54
N GLU A 225 4.84 11.63 -12.52
CA GLU A 225 3.74 11.67 -13.48
C GLU A 225 2.45 11.11 -12.88
N THR A 226 1.73 11.99 -12.20
CA THR A 226 0.33 11.75 -11.83
C THR A 226 -0.53 11.83 -13.09
N THR A 227 -0.96 10.69 -13.61
CA THR A 227 -1.99 10.67 -14.63
C THR A 227 -3.32 11.02 -13.97
N ARG A 228 -3.69 12.31 -13.99
CA ARG A 228 -5.00 12.77 -13.48
C ARG A 228 -6.08 12.35 -14.46
N HIS A 229 -6.78 11.30 -14.16
CA HIS A 229 -8.15 11.13 -14.64
C HIS A 229 -9.10 11.91 -13.72
N PRO A 230 -10.16 12.58 -14.23
CA PRO A 230 -11.03 13.43 -13.42
C PRO A 230 -11.70 12.76 -12.21
N ASN A 231 -11.59 11.46 -12.06
CA ASN A 231 -12.09 10.69 -10.90
C ASN A 231 -11.11 9.60 -10.44
N ARG A 232 -9.79 9.74 -10.70
CA ARG A 232 -8.83 8.68 -10.40
C ARG A 232 -7.42 9.23 -10.25
N MET A 233 -6.71 8.69 -9.28
CA MET A 233 -5.33 9.02 -9.01
C MET A 233 -4.46 7.77 -9.22
N VAL A 234 -3.49 7.86 -10.12
CA VAL A 234 -2.35 6.95 -10.18
C VAL A 234 -1.19 7.71 -9.55
N LEU A 235 -0.64 7.16 -8.48
CA LEU A 235 0.54 7.68 -7.81
C LEU A 235 1.72 6.78 -8.15
N THR A 236 2.76 7.35 -8.73
CA THR A 236 4.02 6.69 -9.05
C THR A 236 5.15 7.28 -8.23
#